data_c40085e8487fb04d69eedc602639b090
#
_entry.id   c40085e8487fb04d69eedc602639b090
#
_cell.length_a   1.000
_cell.length_b   1.000
_cell.length_c   1.000
_cell.angle_alpha   90.00
_cell.angle_beta   90.00
_cell.angle_gamma   90.00
#
_symmetry.space_group_name_H-M   'P 1'
#
loop_
_entity.id
_entity.type
_entity.pdbx_description
1 polymer ?
#
loop_
_entity_poly.entity_id
_entity_poly.type
_entity_poly.pdbx_seq_one_letter_code
_entity_poly.pdbx_strand_id
1 'polypeptide(L)'
;MPTVRLIGANGEQVGIVPIEEALKEAKSEKLDLVEIAPLADPVVCKILDYGKHVFEAKKGNAAAKKKQRRMQVKEIKFRPGTDEGDYQVKLRNLTRFLNDGDKTKVTLRFRGREMAHQELGMELLKRIEQDLIEIGTVEMFPKMEGRQLTMVLAPNGKKKANIGSSETSETSETSEA
;
A
#
# COMPACT_ATOMS: atom_id res chain seq x y z
N MET A 1 15.81 -9.44 39.15
CA MET A 1 16.01 -7.97 39.07
C MET A 1 15.56 -7.37 40.37
N PRO A 2 16.40 -6.65 41.12
CA PRO A 2 16.02 -6.15 42.46
C PRO A 2 15.15 -4.88 42.40
N THR A 3 15.33 -4.02 41.39
CA THR A 3 14.60 -2.75 41.26
C THR A 3 14.01 -2.53 39.88
N VAL A 4 12.88 -1.87 39.82
CA VAL A 4 12.17 -1.53 38.57
C VAL A 4 11.73 -0.07 38.62
N ARG A 5 11.62 0.55 37.46
CA ARG A 5 10.97 1.86 37.31
C ARG A 5 9.47 1.64 37.16
N LEU A 6 8.72 2.04 38.18
CA LEU A 6 7.29 1.80 38.23
C LEU A 6 6.50 2.98 37.68
N ILE A 7 5.52 2.67 36.83
CA ILE A 7 4.46 3.58 36.35
C ILE A 7 3.15 3.06 36.94
N GLY A 8 2.45 3.88 37.70
CA GLY A 8 1.17 3.54 38.30
C GLY A 8 0.04 3.37 37.30
N ALA A 9 -1.12 2.93 37.77
CA ALA A 9 -2.31 2.63 36.94
C ALA A 9 -2.81 3.87 36.18
N ASN A 10 -2.70 5.05 36.77
CA ASN A 10 -3.11 6.32 36.14
C ASN A 10 -2.04 6.90 35.19
N GLY A 11 -0.92 6.22 35.02
CA GLY A 11 0.19 6.68 34.18
C GLY A 11 1.17 7.61 34.89
N GLU A 12 1.04 7.81 36.20
CA GLU A 12 1.98 8.56 37.03
C GLU A 12 3.30 7.81 37.21
N GLN A 13 4.40 8.54 37.26
CA GLN A 13 5.71 7.93 37.49
C GLN A 13 5.96 7.87 39.02
N VAL A 14 5.89 6.66 39.57
CA VAL A 14 6.17 6.42 41.00
C VAL A 14 7.66 6.51 41.28
N GLY A 15 8.51 6.09 40.32
CA GLY A 15 9.95 6.14 40.45
C GLY A 15 10.59 4.75 40.42
N ILE A 16 11.81 4.66 41.03
CA ILE A 16 12.53 3.39 41.13
C ILE A 16 12.20 2.75 42.47
N VAL A 17 11.56 1.58 42.41
CA VAL A 17 11.09 0.84 43.58
C VAL A 17 11.58 -0.62 43.54
N PRO A 18 11.68 -1.31 44.67
CA PRO A 18 11.90 -2.76 44.68
C PRO A 18 10.74 -3.49 44.01
N ILE A 19 11.04 -4.60 43.32
CA ILE A 19 10.02 -5.38 42.61
C ILE A 19 8.90 -5.90 43.53
N GLU A 20 9.22 -6.17 44.78
CA GLU A 20 8.26 -6.64 45.78
C GLU A 20 7.21 -5.58 46.12
N GLU A 21 7.59 -4.31 46.17
CA GLU A 21 6.70 -3.18 46.40
C GLU A 21 5.79 -2.97 45.17
N ALA A 22 6.37 -2.99 43.98
CA ALA A 22 5.61 -2.89 42.74
C ALA A 22 4.55 -3.99 42.62
N LEU A 23 4.88 -5.23 43.01
CA LEU A 23 3.93 -6.34 43.02
C LEU A 23 2.83 -6.18 44.08
N LYS A 24 3.16 -5.62 45.26
CA LYS A 24 2.16 -5.34 46.32
C LYS A 24 1.18 -4.26 45.84
N GLU A 25 1.67 -3.21 45.20
CA GLU A 25 0.86 -2.12 44.67
C GLU A 25 -0.08 -2.61 43.55
N ALA A 26 0.43 -3.38 42.61
CA ALA A 26 -0.40 -4.00 41.55
C ALA A 26 -1.51 -4.89 42.14
N LYS A 27 -1.20 -5.69 43.16
CA LYS A 27 -2.18 -6.54 43.85
C LYS A 27 -3.23 -5.73 44.60
N SER A 28 -2.85 -4.60 45.25
CA SER A 28 -3.79 -3.74 45.97
C SER A 28 -4.83 -3.12 45.04
N GLU A 29 -4.43 -2.80 43.82
CA GLU A 29 -5.32 -2.27 42.76
C GLU A 29 -6.03 -3.34 41.95
N LYS A 30 -5.75 -4.64 42.23
CA LYS A 30 -6.30 -5.79 41.45
C LYS A 30 -5.96 -5.73 39.97
N LEU A 31 -4.77 -5.24 39.65
CA LEU A 31 -4.22 -5.11 38.32
C LEU A 31 -2.94 -5.93 38.17
N ASP A 32 -2.46 -6.03 36.96
CA ASP A 32 -1.24 -6.75 36.61
C ASP A 32 -0.04 -5.79 36.54
N LEU A 33 1.13 -6.29 36.97
CA LEU A 33 2.39 -5.62 36.74
C LEU A 33 3.00 -6.11 35.43
N VAL A 34 3.16 -5.22 34.46
CA VAL A 34 3.61 -5.56 33.10
C VAL A 34 4.90 -4.84 32.74
N GLU A 35 5.89 -5.59 32.25
CA GLU A 35 7.11 -5.04 31.72
C GLU A 35 6.86 -4.39 30.36
N ILE A 36 7.09 -3.07 30.26
CA ILE A 36 6.92 -2.32 29.00
C ILE A 36 8.25 -2.20 28.25
N ALA A 37 9.36 -1.96 28.98
CA ALA A 37 10.69 -1.84 28.40
C ALA A 37 11.69 -2.74 29.13
N PRO A 38 11.81 -4.02 28.71
CA PRO A 38 12.68 -4.99 29.38
C PRO A 38 14.17 -4.71 29.15
N LEU A 39 14.53 -3.95 28.11
CA LEU A 39 15.93 -3.61 27.80
C LEU A 39 16.41 -2.33 28.47
N ALA A 40 15.56 -1.62 29.21
CA ALA A 40 15.93 -0.43 29.92
C ALA A 40 16.60 -0.79 31.27
N ASP A 41 17.51 0.05 31.75
CA ASP A 41 18.14 -0.10 33.06
C ASP A 41 17.82 1.15 33.90
N PRO A 42 17.04 1.03 34.98
CA PRO A 42 16.25 -0.14 35.41
C PRO A 42 15.06 -0.44 34.49
N VAL A 43 14.63 -1.71 34.47
CA VAL A 43 13.47 -2.18 33.70
C VAL A 43 12.23 -1.34 34.03
N VAL A 44 11.48 -0.94 33.00
CA VAL A 44 10.25 -0.16 33.17
C VAL A 44 9.03 -1.09 33.21
N CYS A 45 8.34 -1.02 34.37
CA CYS A 45 7.10 -1.75 34.61
C CYS A 45 5.92 -0.78 34.78
N LYS A 46 4.74 -1.20 34.32
CA LYS A 46 3.50 -0.45 34.49
C LYS A 46 2.40 -1.33 35.06
N ILE A 47 1.64 -0.74 35.98
CA ILE A 47 0.43 -1.37 36.52
C ILE A 47 -0.72 -1.13 35.55
N LEU A 48 -1.32 -2.20 35.03
CA LEU A 48 -2.45 -2.12 34.10
C LEU A 48 -3.17 -3.47 33.99
N ASP A 49 -4.37 -3.47 33.44
CA ASP A 49 -5.08 -4.69 33.02
C ASP A 49 -4.43 -5.23 31.73
N TYR A 50 -3.71 -6.33 31.85
CA TYR A 50 -2.99 -6.95 30.73
C TYR A 50 -3.95 -7.42 29.64
N GLY A 51 -5.11 -7.96 30.02
CA GLY A 51 -6.12 -8.41 29.06
C GLY A 51 -6.61 -7.27 28.17
N LYS A 52 -6.97 -6.15 28.77
CA LYS A 52 -7.40 -4.93 28.07
C LYS A 52 -6.27 -4.37 27.19
N HIS A 53 -5.06 -4.30 27.71
CA HIS A 53 -3.89 -3.80 26.95
C HIS A 53 -3.64 -4.63 25.68
N VAL A 54 -3.62 -5.96 25.80
CA VAL A 54 -3.43 -6.86 24.64
C VAL A 54 -4.57 -6.74 23.65
N PHE A 55 -5.80 -6.58 24.12
CA PHE A 55 -6.96 -6.39 23.23
C PHE A 55 -6.86 -5.08 22.45
N GLU A 56 -6.55 -3.98 23.12
CA GLU A 56 -6.36 -2.66 22.47
C GLU A 56 -5.19 -2.66 21.48
N ALA A 57 -4.07 -3.27 21.83
CA ALA A 57 -2.93 -3.45 20.94
C ALA A 57 -3.29 -4.28 19.69
N LYS A 58 -4.02 -5.39 19.86
CA LYS A 58 -4.52 -6.20 18.73
C LYS A 58 -5.49 -5.41 17.85
N LYS A 59 -6.40 -4.63 18.44
CA LYS A 59 -7.35 -3.78 17.74
C LYS A 59 -6.62 -2.68 16.94
N GLY A 60 -5.63 -2.02 17.56
CA GLY A 60 -4.79 -1.02 16.89
C GLY A 60 -4.02 -1.60 15.71
N ASN A 61 -3.37 -2.75 15.89
CA ASN A 61 -2.65 -3.45 14.83
C ASN A 61 -3.57 -3.92 13.68
N ALA A 62 -4.78 -4.41 14.02
CA ALA A 62 -5.77 -4.79 13.00
C ALA A 62 -6.26 -3.57 12.20
N ALA A 63 -6.47 -2.43 12.86
CA ALA A 63 -6.84 -1.18 12.21
C ALA A 63 -5.70 -0.65 11.31
N ALA A 64 -4.45 -0.71 11.78
CA ALA A 64 -3.27 -0.34 11.01
C ALA A 64 -3.11 -1.23 9.75
N LYS A 65 -3.27 -2.56 9.90
CA LYS A 65 -3.25 -3.51 8.77
C LYS A 65 -4.36 -3.23 7.74
N LYS A 66 -5.56 -2.83 8.18
CA LYS A 66 -6.66 -2.45 7.27
C LYS A 66 -6.36 -1.17 6.49
N LYS A 67 -5.66 -0.22 7.09
CA LYS A 67 -5.24 1.03 6.44
C LYS A 67 -4.04 0.84 5.51
N GLN A 68 -3.24 -0.20 5.73
CA GLN A 68 -2.07 -0.50 4.90
C GLN A 68 -2.54 -1.02 3.55
N ARG A 69 -2.44 -0.17 2.52
CA ARG A 69 -2.72 -0.56 1.14
C ARG A 69 -1.63 -1.51 0.66
N ARG A 70 -1.99 -2.72 0.30
CA ARG A 70 -1.08 -3.69 -0.31
C ARG A 70 -1.04 -3.44 -1.81
N MET A 71 0.14 -3.20 -2.35
CA MET A 71 0.38 -3.16 -3.78
C MET A 71 0.04 -4.54 -4.38
N GLN A 72 -0.86 -4.57 -5.34
CA GLN A 72 -1.26 -5.77 -6.04
C GLN A 72 -0.70 -5.76 -7.46
N VAL A 73 -0.52 -6.95 -8.05
CA VAL A 73 -0.18 -7.09 -9.46
C VAL A 73 -1.45 -7.41 -10.22
N LYS A 74 -1.87 -6.50 -11.10
CA LYS A 74 -3.04 -6.66 -11.97
C LYS A 74 -2.60 -7.10 -13.36
N GLU A 75 -3.20 -8.15 -13.89
CA GLU A 75 -2.87 -8.65 -15.22
C GLU A 75 -3.88 -8.19 -16.26
N ILE A 76 -3.39 -7.68 -17.39
CA ILE A 76 -4.19 -7.41 -18.59
C ILE A 76 -3.60 -8.18 -19.78
N LYS A 77 -4.49 -8.88 -20.48
CA LYS A 77 -4.12 -9.72 -21.62
C LYS A 77 -4.42 -9.03 -22.95
N PHE A 78 -3.41 -8.99 -23.81
CA PHE A 78 -3.49 -8.48 -25.17
C PHE A 78 -3.30 -9.60 -26.20
N ARG A 79 -3.60 -9.28 -27.44
CA ARG A 79 -3.29 -10.10 -28.62
C ARG A 79 -2.60 -9.23 -29.67
N PRO A 80 -1.78 -9.81 -30.58
CA PRO A 80 -1.12 -9.03 -31.63
C PRO A 80 -2.09 -8.27 -32.54
N GLY A 81 -3.29 -8.82 -32.79
CA GLY A 81 -4.33 -8.20 -33.60
C GLY A 81 -5.41 -7.53 -32.75
N THR A 82 -5.05 -6.82 -31.67
CA THR A 82 -6.03 -6.06 -30.87
C THR A 82 -6.50 -4.83 -31.62
N ASP A 83 -7.83 -4.69 -31.79
CA ASP A 83 -8.44 -3.51 -32.41
C ASP A 83 -8.19 -2.26 -31.56
N GLU A 84 -8.18 -1.08 -32.22
CA GLU A 84 -7.94 0.20 -31.54
C GLU A 84 -8.94 0.48 -30.41
N GLY A 85 -10.22 0.12 -30.60
CA GLY A 85 -11.25 0.26 -29.58
C GLY A 85 -10.96 -0.57 -28.32
N ASP A 86 -10.58 -1.85 -28.48
CA ASP A 86 -10.22 -2.74 -27.38
C ASP A 86 -8.88 -2.29 -26.73
N TYR A 87 -7.94 -1.79 -27.54
CA TYR A 87 -6.69 -1.19 -27.05
C TYR A 87 -6.97 -0.04 -26.09
N GLN A 88 -7.79 0.92 -26.48
CA GLN A 88 -8.12 2.10 -25.68
C GLN A 88 -8.85 1.74 -24.36
N VAL A 89 -9.72 0.74 -24.40
CA VAL A 89 -10.38 0.23 -23.17
C VAL A 89 -9.36 -0.38 -22.22
N LYS A 90 -8.45 -1.18 -22.73
CA LYS A 90 -7.39 -1.82 -21.93
C LYS A 90 -6.38 -0.81 -21.42
N LEU A 91 -6.01 0.19 -22.21
CA LEU A 91 -5.12 1.28 -21.81
C LEU A 91 -5.73 2.08 -20.65
N ARG A 92 -7.02 2.43 -20.71
CA ARG A 92 -7.71 3.09 -19.59
C ARG A 92 -7.69 2.24 -18.30
N ASN A 93 -7.82 0.93 -18.41
CA ASN A 93 -7.72 0.04 -17.27
C ASN A 93 -6.31 0.00 -16.68
N LEU A 94 -5.25 -0.04 -17.53
CA LEU A 94 -3.85 0.04 -17.10
C LEU A 94 -3.58 1.36 -16.38
N THR A 95 -4.03 2.49 -16.96
CA THR A 95 -3.94 3.82 -16.36
C THR A 95 -4.58 3.86 -14.98
N ARG A 96 -5.79 3.31 -14.85
CA ARG A 96 -6.49 3.24 -13.56
C ARG A 96 -5.71 2.44 -12.53
N PHE A 97 -5.19 1.26 -12.88
CA PHE A 97 -4.45 0.41 -11.96
C PHE A 97 -3.13 1.05 -11.50
N LEU A 98 -2.39 1.69 -12.41
CA LEU A 98 -1.17 2.42 -12.07
C LEU A 98 -1.47 3.63 -11.18
N ASN A 99 -2.53 4.41 -11.46
CA ASN A 99 -2.98 5.51 -10.61
C ASN A 99 -3.45 5.03 -9.25
N ASP A 100 -4.01 3.83 -9.20
CA ASP A 100 -4.37 3.16 -7.97
C ASP A 100 -3.16 2.68 -7.17
N GLY A 101 -1.94 2.75 -7.71
CA GLY A 101 -0.70 2.32 -7.06
C GLY A 101 -0.47 0.82 -7.14
N ASP A 102 -1.16 0.12 -8.04
CA ASP A 102 -0.95 -1.30 -8.31
C ASP A 102 0.05 -1.48 -9.44
N LYS A 103 0.82 -2.58 -9.41
CA LYS A 103 1.65 -3.00 -10.53
C LYS A 103 0.79 -3.63 -11.62
N THR A 104 1.16 -3.42 -12.88
CA THR A 104 0.42 -4.01 -14.00
C THR A 104 1.29 -4.96 -14.79
N LYS A 105 0.84 -6.21 -14.92
CA LYS A 105 1.43 -7.22 -15.79
C LYS A 105 0.69 -7.23 -17.11
N VAL A 106 1.36 -6.81 -18.18
CA VAL A 106 0.85 -6.89 -19.54
C VAL A 106 1.30 -8.19 -20.15
N THR A 107 0.36 -9.05 -20.50
CA THR A 107 0.63 -10.36 -21.12
C THR A 107 0.05 -10.39 -22.53
N LEU A 108 0.90 -10.54 -23.53
CA LEU A 108 0.50 -10.68 -24.93
C LEU A 108 0.63 -12.14 -25.32
N ARG A 109 -0.49 -12.78 -25.67
CA ARG A 109 -0.54 -14.21 -26.02
C ARG A 109 -0.64 -14.41 -27.50
N PHE A 110 0.33 -15.11 -28.09
CA PHE A 110 0.35 -15.52 -29.48
C PHE A 110 -0.40 -16.84 -29.70
N ARG A 111 -1.16 -16.92 -30.79
CA ARG A 111 -1.70 -18.17 -31.29
C ARG A 111 -0.77 -18.75 -32.37
N GLY A 112 -0.85 -20.04 -32.65
CA GLY A 112 -0.06 -20.80 -33.60
C GLY A 112 0.69 -20.01 -34.68
N ARG A 113 -0.04 -19.44 -35.66
CA ARG A 113 0.55 -18.68 -36.76
C ARG A 113 1.10 -17.31 -36.37
N GLU A 114 0.55 -16.71 -35.29
CA GLU A 114 0.99 -15.38 -34.80
C GLU A 114 2.40 -15.44 -34.20
N MET A 115 2.90 -16.62 -33.84
CA MET A 115 4.27 -16.83 -33.38
C MET A 115 5.35 -16.45 -34.40
N ALA A 116 5.02 -16.46 -35.69
CA ALA A 116 5.91 -16.03 -36.76
C ALA A 116 6.08 -14.49 -36.81
N HIS A 117 5.13 -13.75 -36.18
CA HIS A 117 5.08 -12.29 -36.18
C HIS A 117 5.23 -11.71 -34.77
N GLN A 118 6.29 -12.10 -34.07
CA GLN A 118 6.58 -11.60 -32.70
C GLN A 118 6.85 -10.10 -32.69
N GLU A 119 7.31 -9.55 -33.81
CA GLU A 119 7.57 -8.13 -34.00
C GLU A 119 6.36 -7.26 -33.71
N LEU A 120 5.16 -7.66 -34.18
CA LEU A 120 3.89 -6.95 -33.92
C LEU A 120 3.57 -6.88 -32.43
N GLY A 121 3.91 -7.95 -31.69
CA GLY A 121 3.77 -7.98 -30.24
C GLY A 121 4.71 -7.03 -29.52
N MET A 122 5.95 -6.94 -29.98
CA MET A 122 6.93 -6.01 -29.43
C MET A 122 6.57 -4.55 -29.69
N GLU A 123 6.08 -4.26 -30.90
CA GLU A 123 5.58 -2.92 -31.26
C GLU A 123 4.41 -2.49 -30.39
N LEU A 124 3.44 -3.39 -30.16
CA LEU A 124 2.33 -3.11 -29.28
C LEU A 124 2.77 -2.81 -27.85
N LEU A 125 3.73 -3.58 -27.30
CA LEU A 125 4.24 -3.33 -25.95
C LEU A 125 5.02 -2.03 -25.85
N LYS A 126 5.81 -1.67 -26.87
CA LYS A 126 6.48 -0.36 -26.97
C LYS A 126 5.48 0.80 -27.02
N ARG A 127 4.38 0.64 -27.76
CA ARG A 127 3.30 1.62 -27.78
C ARG A 127 2.68 1.80 -26.39
N ILE A 128 2.37 0.69 -25.69
CA ILE A 128 1.85 0.73 -24.32
C ILE A 128 2.84 1.44 -23.36
N GLU A 129 4.12 1.17 -23.49
CA GLU A 129 5.17 1.82 -22.71
C GLU A 129 5.17 3.33 -22.94
N GLN A 130 5.11 3.77 -24.19
CA GLN A 130 5.06 5.19 -24.58
C GLN A 130 3.81 5.89 -24.05
N ASP A 131 2.65 5.26 -24.19
CA ASP A 131 1.36 5.82 -23.75
C ASP A 131 1.27 5.93 -22.22
N LEU A 132 2.02 5.10 -21.48
CA LEU A 132 2.00 5.05 -20.01
C LEU A 132 3.25 5.64 -19.34
N ILE A 133 4.18 6.24 -20.09
CA ILE A 133 5.46 6.75 -19.58
C ILE A 133 5.31 7.80 -18.45
N GLU A 134 4.24 8.57 -18.48
CA GLU A 134 3.98 9.61 -17.47
C GLU A 134 3.54 9.04 -16.12
N ILE A 135 2.85 7.90 -16.12
CA ILE A 135 2.22 7.32 -14.93
C ILE A 135 2.85 6.02 -14.46
N GLY A 136 3.62 5.36 -15.31
CA GLY A 136 4.27 4.08 -15.03
C GLY A 136 5.69 4.00 -15.55
N THR A 137 6.50 3.18 -14.89
CA THR A 137 7.87 2.83 -15.32
C THR A 137 7.94 1.35 -15.58
N VAL A 138 8.68 0.95 -16.63
CA VAL A 138 8.91 -0.47 -16.92
C VAL A 138 9.82 -1.06 -15.84
N GLU A 139 9.29 -1.99 -15.05
CA GLU A 139 10.03 -2.75 -14.04
C GLU A 139 10.66 -4.01 -14.66
N MET A 140 9.94 -4.64 -15.57
CA MET A 140 10.42 -5.79 -16.34
C MET A 140 10.18 -5.54 -17.82
N PHE A 141 11.26 -5.49 -18.60
CA PHE A 141 11.20 -5.35 -20.06
C PHE A 141 10.50 -6.54 -20.69
N PRO A 142 9.94 -6.37 -21.92
CA PRO A 142 9.29 -7.44 -22.64
C PRO A 142 10.15 -8.70 -22.72
N LYS A 143 9.66 -9.80 -22.13
CA LYS A 143 10.33 -11.09 -22.13
C LYS A 143 9.39 -12.15 -22.69
N MET A 144 9.92 -12.98 -23.58
CA MET A 144 9.19 -14.13 -24.12
C MET A 144 9.17 -15.28 -23.11
N GLU A 145 7.97 -15.72 -22.74
CA GLU A 145 7.70 -16.85 -21.86
C GLU A 145 6.86 -17.89 -22.60
N GLY A 146 7.49 -18.79 -23.34
CA GLY A 146 6.82 -19.77 -24.18
C GLY A 146 6.07 -19.11 -25.35
N ARG A 147 4.73 -19.09 -25.30
CA ARG A 147 3.86 -18.45 -26.32
C ARG A 147 3.30 -17.11 -25.85
N GLN A 148 3.92 -16.50 -24.87
CA GLN A 148 3.48 -15.22 -24.30
C GLN A 148 4.64 -14.25 -24.21
N LEU A 149 4.38 -12.99 -24.49
CA LEU A 149 5.30 -11.90 -24.26
C LEU A 149 4.79 -11.12 -23.04
N THR A 150 5.62 -11.02 -22.02
CA THR A 150 5.23 -10.45 -20.73
C THR A 150 6.05 -9.20 -20.44
N MET A 151 5.40 -8.14 -20.00
CA MET A 151 6.00 -6.89 -19.52
C MET A 151 5.35 -6.49 -18.20
N VAL A 152 6.13 -5.96 -17.26
CA VAL A 152 5.61 -5.47 -15.98
C VAL A 152 5.89 -3.98 -15.86
N LEU A 153 4.84 -3.24 -15.54
CA LEU A 153 4.89 -1.81 -15.26
C LEU A 153 4.63 -1.56 -13.78
N ALA A 154 5.44 -0.73 -13.17
CA ALA A 154 5.26 -0.23 -11.82
C ALA A 154 4.73 1.21 -11.86
N PRO A 155 3.89 1.64 -10.91
CA PRO A 155 3.41 3.00 -10.85
C PRO A 155 4.58 3.95 -10.54
N ASN A 156 4.69 5.06 -11.29
CA ASN A 156 5.56 6.15 -10.92
C ASN A 156 5.03 6.77 -9.63
N GLY A 157 5.85 6.82 -8.57
CA GLY A 157 5.48 7.36 -7.27
C GLY A 157 5.11 8.86 -7.24
N LYS A 158 4.87 9.47 -8.39
CA LYS A 158 4.35 10.83 -8.52
C LYS A 158 2.86 10.80 -8.18
N LYS A 159 2.52 11.39 -7.04
CA LYS A 159 1.17 11.66 -6.56
C LYS A 159 0.27 12.16 -7.69
N LYS A 160 -1.00 11.69 -7.69
CA LYS A 160 -2.14 12.21 -8.44
C LYS A 160 -1.98 13.68 -8.80
N ALA A 161 -1.69 13.98 -10.06
CA ALA A 161 -2.07 15.24 -10.63
C ALA A 161 -3.59 15.23 -10.73
N ASN A 162 -4.21 16.13 -10.01
CA ASN A 162 -5.64 16.37 -9.91
C ASN A 162 -6.14 16.79 -11.30
N ILE A 163 -6.55 15.84 -12.13
CA ILE A 163 -7.30 16.12 -13.36
C ILE A 163 -8.77 16.07 -12.95
N GLY A 164 -9.27 17.22 -12.55
CA GLY A 164 -10.67 17.36 -12.20
C GLY A 164 -10.98 18.75 -11.69
N SER A 165 -11.15 19.70 -12.59
CA SER A 165 -12.03 20.87 -12.52
C SER A 165 -11.45 22.08 -13.27
N SER A 166 -11.61 22.07 -14.57
CA SER A 166 -11.59 23.29 -15.35
C SER A 166 -12.58 23.15 -16.50
N GLU A 167 -13.85 23.18 -16.15
CA GLU A 167 -14.94 23.52 -17.06
C GLU A 167 -16.12 23.93 -16.19
N THR A 168 -16.28 25.23 -16.03
CA THR A 168 -17.53 25.98 -15.92
C THR A 168 -17.25 27.33 -15.26
N SER A 169 -16.91 28.29 -16.08
CA SER A 169 -17.22 29.71 -15.79
C SER A 169 -16.89 30.57 -17.01
N GLU A 170 -17.69 30.45 -18.04
CA GLU A 170 -17.89 31.52 -19.03
C GLU A 170 -19.31 31.39 -19.54
N THR A 171 -20.19 32.18 -18.97
CA THR A 171 -21.38 32.79 -19.63
C THR A 171 -22.16 33.53 -18.60
N SER A 172 -21.97 34.82 -18.55
CA SER A 172 -23.02 35.80 -18.32
C SER A 172 -22.42 37.18 -17.99
N GLU A 173 -22.18 37.94 -19.03
CA GLU A 173 -22.24 39.40 -18.97
C GLU A 173 -22.37 39.94 -20.37
N THR A 174 -23.59 40.07 -20.80
CA THR A 174 -24.01 41.04 -21.82
C THR A 174 -25.51 41.32 -21.63
N SER A 175 -25.81 42.41 -20.98
CA SER A 175 -26.92 43.29 -21.35
C SER A 175 -27.14 44.36 -20.29
N GLU A 176 -27.15 45.54 -20.81
CA GLU A 176 -27.72 46.83 -20.35
C GLU A 176 -26.64 47.91 -20.21
N ALA A 177 -26.55 48.85 -21.09
CA ALA A 177 -27.46 49.92 -21.48
C ALA A 177 -26.89 50.62 -22.71
#